data_d61b6352d7573783a6a64042e55928c1
#
_entry.id   d61b6352d7573783a6a64042e55928c1
#
_cell.length_a   1.000
_cell.length_b   1.000
_cell.length_c   1.000
_cell.angle_alpha   90.00
_cell.angle_beta   90.00
_cell.angle_gamma   90.00
#
_symmetry.space_group_name_H-M   'P 1'
#
loop_
_entity.id
_entity.type
_entity.pdbx_description
1 polymer ?
#
loop_
_entity_poly.entity_id
_entity_poly.type
_entity_poly.pdbx_seq_one_letter_code
_entity_poly.pdbx_strand_id
1 'polypeptide(L)'
;MGSNVDGFERRVKTPVTIAPEALDFTQLIRAGETIGWAEATAEPVFLTRLLDAQAERCPPFRVFFALTFSDAFGADHPNVTVTALGGASAGRRFFAGRADNVMPANISDISGFVSSGRLPIDVVLLQVSGPDETGRYNAGLGIEHLHAAIARARLVIAQVNPELPWTHGDTAIEPAAIDMLVPAAVPPIELPGRPGRIDRAIADHVARLIPDRATIELGLGAIPQAVTNALGRKQGLGVHSGAIGDGIADLMEAGIVDNRHKA
;
A
#
# COMPACT_ATOMS: atom_id res chain seq x y z
N MET A 1 24.39 32.62 3.12
CA MET A 1 24.07 32.02 4.44
C MET A 1 23.55 30.63 4.15
N GLY A 2 24.40 29.62 4.36
CA GLY A 2 24.12 28.24 4.02
C GLY A 2 23.14 27.61 5.01
N SER A 3 22.09 27.03 4.50
CA SER A 3 21.22 26.13 5.27
C SER A 3 21.91 24.76 5.36
N ASN A 4 22.45 24.46 6.52
CA ASN A 4 22.83 23.10 6.89
C ASN A 4 21.56 22.24 6.91
N VAL A 5 21.39 21.41 5.89
CA VAL A 5 20.51 20.25 5.96
C VAL A 5 21.38 19.15 6.55
N ASP A 6 21.23 18.90 7.84
CA ASP A 6 21.90 17.78 8.50
C ASP A 6 21.52 16.50 7.77
N GLY A 7 22.46 16.03 6.95
CA GLY A 7 22.37 14.77 6.26
C GLY A 7 22.41 13.63 7.29
N PHE A 8 21.29 12.98 7.46
CA PHE A 8 21.22 11.69 8.13
C PHE A 8 21.91 10.68 7.20
N GLU A 9 23.25 10.56 7.31
CA GLU A 9 23.97 9.46 6.68
C GLU A 9 23.49 8.14 7.31
N ARG A 10 22.52 7.49 6.66
CA ARG A 10 22.24 6.09 6.97
C ARG A 10 23.52 5.31 6.64
N ARG A 11 24.17 4.74 7.66
CA ARG A 11 25.24 3.77 7.48
C ARG A 11 24.74 2.69 6.50
N VAL A 12 25.58 2.28 5.56
CA VAL A 12 25.31 1.13 4.69
C VAL A 12 25.02 -0.07 5.59
N LYS A 13 23.76 -0.41 5.73
CA LYS A 13 23.27 -1.44 6.63
C LYS A 13 22.78 -2.61 5.78
N THR A 14 23.26 -3.80 6.06
CA THR A 14 22.73 -5.03 5.48
C THR A 14 21.52 -5.46 6.32
N PRO A 15 20.34 -5.70 5.73
CA PRO A 15 19.19 -6.17 6.47
C PRO A 15 19.45 -7.55 7.10
N VAL A 16 18.86 -7.79 8.27
CA VAL A 16 18.93 -9.08 8.94
C VAL A 16 17.73 -9.92 8.56
N THR A 17 17.95 -11.14 8.10
CA THR A 17 16.83 -12.09 7.85
C THR A 17 16.43 -12.74 9.17
N ILE A 18 15.14 -12.63 9.50
CA ILE A 18 14.52 -13.18 10.70
C ILE A 18 13.52 -14.27 10.25
N ALA A 19 13.61 -15.43 10.88
CA ALA A 19 12.61 -16.48 10.69
C ALA A 19 11.23 -15.97 11.15
N PRO A 20 10.14 -16.26 10.42
CA PRO A 20 8.80 -15.78 10.76
C PRO A 20 8.38 -16.03 12.21
N GLU A 21 8.71 -17.19 12.74
CA GLU A 21 8.42 -17.63 14.11
C GLU A 21 9.28 -16.95 15.18
N ALA A 22 10.38 -16.34 14.78
CA ALA A 22 11.29 -15.63 15.68
C ALA A 22 11.00 -14.12 15.76
N LEU A 23 10.07 -13.61 14.95
CA LEU A 23 9.71 -12.19 14.97
C LEU A 23 8.83 -11.89 16.18
N ASP A 24 9.36 -11.09 17.11
CA ASP A 24 8.67 -10.70 18.35
C ASP A 24 8.51 -9.17 18.42
N PHE A 25 7.31 -8.70 18.11
CA PHE A 25 6.97 -7.28 18.17
C PHE A 25 7.02 -6.71 19.59
N THR A 26 6.86 -7.55 20.62
CA THR A 26 6.93 -7.10 22.02
C THR A 26 8.32 -6.57 22.40
N GLN A 27 9.35 -7.01 21.70
CA GLN A 27 10.73 -6.58 21.88
C GLN A 27 11.12 -5.43 20.93
N LEU A 28 10.36 -5.21 19.87
CA LEU A 28 10.69 -4.26 18.81
C LEU A 28 9.97 -2.92 18.97
N ILE A 29 8.73 -2.94 19.45
CA ILE A 29 7.88 -1.76 19.59
C ILE A 29 8.19 -1.04 20.92
N ARG A 30 8.29 0.27 20.84
CA ARG A 30 8.46 1.13 22.01
C ARG A 30 7.15 1.84 22.36
N ALA A 31 6.97 2.16 23.63
CA ALA A 31 5.78 2.89 24.08
C ALA A 31 5.60 4.21 23.32
N GLY A 32 4.38 4.43 22.79
CA GLY A 32 4.01 5.64 22.08
C GLY A 32 4.43 5.70 20.62
N GLU A 33 5.17 4.71 20.08
CA GLU A 33 5.52 4.65 18.65
C GLU A 33 4.28 4.48 17.76
N THR A 34 4.39 4.96 16.54
CA THR A 34 3.39 4.76 15.49
C THR A 34 3.92 3.73 14.48
N ILE A 35 3.13 2.71 14.24
CA ILE A 35 3.38 1.68 13.21
C ILE A 35 2.50 2.02 12.02
N GLY A 36 3.12 2.10 10.83
CA GLY A 36 2.41 2.26 9.56
C GLY A 36 2.76 1.12 8.61
N TRP A 37 1.85 0.82 7.70
CA TRP A 37 2.07 -0.21 6.70
C TRP A 37 1.59 0.18 5.30
N ALA A 38 2.02 -0.59 4.30
CA ALA A 38 1.60 -0.45 2.92
C ALA A 38 0.10 -0.70 2.79
N GLU A 39 -0.56 0.06 1.94
CA GLU A 39 -2.02 0.15 1.86
C GLU A 39 -2.63 -0.87 0.89
N ALA A 40 -3.93 -1.04 0.99
CA ALA A 40 -4.78 -1.76 0.05
C ALA A 40 -4.27 -3.20 -0.22
N THR A 41 -3.99 -3.52 -1.47
CA THR A 41 -3.45 -4.82 -1.88
C THR A 41 -1.97 -5.01 -1.53
N ALA A 42 -1.27 -3.92 -1.19
CA ALA A 42 0.12 -3.95 -0.76
C ALA A 42 0.31 -4.23 0.75
N GLU A 43 -0.78 -4.39 1.51
CA GLU A 43 -0.71 -4.68 2.95
C GLU A 43 0.10 -5.98 3.21
N PRO A 44 1.11 -5.94 4.12
CA PRO A 44 1.93 -7.09 4.47
C PRO A 44 1.17 -8.01 5.44
N VAL A 45 0.21 -8.78 4.92
CA VAL A 45 -0.79 -9.53 5.69
C VAL A 45 -0.18 -10.46 6.75
N PHE A 46 0.98 -11.06 6.48
CA PHE A 46 1.64 -11.89 7.48
C PHE A 46 2.10 -11.04 8.68
N LEU A 47 2.73 -9.90 8.41
CA LEU A 47 3.24 -9.03 9.48
C LEU A 47 2.10 -8.37 10.26
N THR A 48 1.02 -7.93 9.60
CA THR A 48 -0.13 -7.33 10.28
C THR A 48 -0.89 -8.33 11.13
N ARG A 49 -1.05 -9.58 10.69
CA ARG A 49 -1.61 -10.67 11.53
C ARG A 49 -0.73 -11.01 12.72
N LEU A 50 0.57 -11.06 12.53
CA LEU A 50 1.50 -11.35 13.62
C LEU A 50 1.51 -10.20 14.65
N LEU A 51 1.44 -8.96 14.17
CA LEU A 51 1.30 -7.79 15.05
C LEU A 51 0.00 -7.85 15.83
N ASP A 52 -1.12 -8.20 15.19
CA ASP A 52 -2.42 -8.37 15.84
C ASP A 52 -2.34 -9.40 16.97
N ALA A 53 -1.79 -10.58 16.69
CA ALA A 53 -1.66 -11.68 17.66
C ALA A 53 -0.75 -11.32 18.87
N GLN A 54 0.10 -10.33 18.72
CA GLN A 54 1.04 -9.90 19.76
C GLN A 54 0.66 -8.55 20.40
N ALA A 55 -0.32 -7.83 19.85
CA ALA A 55 -0.60 -6.44 20.16
C ALA A 55 -0.84 -6.19 21.66
N GLU A 56 -1.64 -7.02 22.34
CA GLU A 56 -1.96 -6.83 23.76
C GLU A 56 -0.75 -6.98 24.69
N ARG A 57 0.28 -7.69 24.23
CA ARG A 57 1.54 -7.87 24.98
C ARG A 57 2.55 -6.77 24.72
N CYS A 58 2.34 -5.96 23.68
CA CYS A 58 3.20 -4.83 23.36
C CYS A 58 2.95 -3.66 24.33
N PRO A 59 3.93 -2.77 24.54
CA PRO A 59 3.68 -1.48 25.17
C PRO A 59 2.60 -0.70 24.40
N PRO A 60 1.91 0.28 25.00
CA PRO A 60 0.95 1.11 24.26
C PRO A 60 1.56 1.75 23.03
N PHE A 61 0.92 1.58 21.86
CA PHE A 61 1.40 2.10 20.57
C PHE A 61 0.24 2.63 19.73
N ARG A 62 0.58 3.23 18.60
CA ARG A 62 -0.38 3.71 17.61
C ARG A 62 -0.24 2.94 16.33
N VAL A 63 -1.32 2.84 15.55
CA VAL A 63 -1.27 2.38 14.17
C VAL A 63 -1.80 3.46 13.24
N PHE A 64 -1.20 3.58 12.08
CA PHE A 64 -1.68 4.39 10.98
C PHE A 64 -1.85 3.53 9.74
N PHE A 65 -3.01 3.63 9.11
CA PHE A 65 -3.27 3.12 7.78
C PHE A 65 -4.25 4.03 7.04
N ALA A 66 -4.12 4.15 5.73
CA ALA A 66 -5.05 4.92 4.93
C ALA A 66 -6.17 4.03 4.38
N LEU A 67 -5.85 2.91 3.77
CA LEU A 67 -6.80 2.01 3.15
C LEU A 67 -6.44 0.55 3.47
N THR A 68 -7.38 -0.22 4.01
CA THR A 68 -7.20 -1.66 4.24
C THR A 68 -8.37 -2.45 3.69
N PHE A 69 -8.11 -3.60 3.09
CA PHE A 69 -9.10 -4.56 2.59
C PHE A 69 -9.06 -5.89 3.33
N SER A 70 -8.06 -6.10 4.19
CA SER A 70 -7.92 -7.31 4.99
C SER A 70 -8.62 -7.19 6.35
N ASP A 71 -8.70 -8.30 7.05
CA ASP A 71 -9.06 -8.41 8.46
C ASP A 71 -7.87 -8.83 9.34
N ALA A 72 -6.67 -8.65 8.79
CA ALA A 72 -5.44 -9.13 9.42
C ALA A 72 -5.12 -8.43 10.74
N PHE A 73 -5.48 -7.16 10.89
CA PHE A 73 -5.35 -6.42 12.16
C PHE A 73 -6.73 -6.05 12.70
N GLY A 74 -7.00 -6.39 13.97
CA GLY A 74 -8.24 -6.09 14.65
C GLY A 74 -8.27 -4.69 15.28
N ALA A 75 -9.50 -4.23 15.62
CA ALA A 75 -9.70 -2.89 16.21
C ALA A 75 -9.71 -2.88 17.74
N ASP A 76 -9.82 -4.04 18.40
CA ASP A 76 -10.24 -4.13 19.80
C ASP A 76 -9.09 -4.33 20.80
N HIS A 77 -7.89 -3.83 20.45
CA HIS A 77 -6.75 -3.88 21.39
C HIS A 77 -6.75 -2.65 22.30
N PRO A 78 -6.87 -2.83 23.65
CA PRO A 78 -7.04 -1.71 24.59
C PRO A 78 -5.82 -0.78 24.69
N ASN A 79 -4.65 -1.27 24.31
CA ASN A 79 -3.38 -0.54 24.31
C ASN A 79 -3.00 0.03 22.93
N VAL A 80 -3.88 -0.06 21.93
CA VAL A 80 -3.63 0.44 20.58
C VAL A 80 -4.56 1.61 20.25
N THR A 81 -3.98 2.72 19.83
CA THR A 81 -4.71 3.86 19.27
C THR A 81 -4.66 3.81 17.75
N VAL A 82 -5.81 3.84 17.10
CA VAL A 82 -5.92 3.78 15.63
C VAL A 82 -6.09 5.18 15.06
N THR A 83 -5.27 5.52 14.08
CA THR A 83 -5.45 6.68 13.20
C THR A 83 -5.64 6.21 11.78
N ALA A 84 -6.69 6.65 11.09
CA ALA A 84 -6.95 6.24 9.72
C ALA A 84 -7.46 7.39 8.85
N LEU A 85 -7.22 7.27 7.55
CA LEU A 85 -7.62 8.24 6.52
C LEU A 85 -9.11 8.05 6.14
N GLY A 86 -10.02 8.30 7.07
CA GLY A 86 -11.44 8.18 6.81
C GLY A 86 -12.00 6.75 6.93
N GLY A 87 -13.29 6.59 6.65
CA GLY A 87 -14.06 5.36 6.86
C GLY A 87 -14.28 4.53 5.61
N ALA A 88 -13.35 4.49 4.66
CA ALA A 88 -13.48 3.68 3.46
C ALA A 88 -13.10 2.22 3.69
N SER A 89 -13.67 1.30 2.89
CA SER A 89 -13.39 -0.14 2.88
C SER A 89 -13.55 -0.83 4.24
N ALA A 90 -12.70 -1.80 4.57
CA ALA A 90 -12.67 -2.51 5.85
C ALA A 90 -12.33 -1.59 7.03
N GLY A 91 -11.79 -0.40 6.78
CA GLY A 91 -11.57 0.64 7.79
C GLY A 91 -12.82 1.04 8.57
N ARG A 92 -14.03 0.87 8.00
CA ARG A 92 -15.29 1.16 8.71
C ARG A 92 -15.44 0.43 10.04
N ARG A 93 -14.93 -0.78 10.17
CA ARG A 93 -15.01 -1.57 11.40
C ARG A 93 -14.20 -0.93 12.54
N PHE A 94 -13.08 -0.25 12.21
CA PHE A 94 -12.27 0.47 13.18
C PHE A 94 -13.00 1.69 13.74
N PHE A 95 -14.01 2.20 13.01
CA PHE A 95 -14.80 3.36 13.41
C PHE A 95 -16.17 2.99 14.00
N ALA A 96 -16.61 1.74 13.87
CA ALA A 96 -17.90 1.27 14.40
C ALA A 96 -17.90 1.14 15.94
N GLY A 97 -17.38 2.13 16.66
CA GLY A 97 -17.35 2.19 18.12
C GLY A 97 -16.14 2.91 18.72
N ARG A 98 -15.08 3.13 17.93
CA ARG A 98 -13.85 3.80 18.38
C ARG A 98 -13.24 4.60 17.24
N ALA A 99 -13.77 5.77 16.94
CA ALA A 99 -13.08 6.73 16.09
C ALA A 99 -12.09 7.54 16.95
N ASP A 100 -11.00 6.91 17.37
CA ASP A 100 -10.02 7.60 18.20
C ASP A 100 -9.42 8.76 17.43
N ASN A 101 -9.07 8.56 16.14
CA ASN A 101 -8.60 9.64 15.27
C ASN A 101 -8.92 9.36 13.79
N VAL A 102 -9.85 10.09 13.23
CA VAL A 102 -10.04 10.17 11.77
C VAL A 102 -9.24 11.34 11.24
N MET A 103 -8.33 11.09 10.28
CA MET A 103 -7.58 12.13 9.62
C MET A 103 -8.32 12.58 8.36
N PRO A 104 -8.92 13.78 8.35
CA PRO A 104 -9.57 14.31 7.15
C PRO A 104 -8.51 14.94 6.22
N ALA A 105 -7.94 14.12 5.34
CA ALA A 105 -6.90 14.53 4.40
C ALA A 105 -7.07 13.81 3.05
N ASN A 106 -6.46 14.32 2.00
CA ASN A 106 -6.33 13.57 0.76
C ASN A 106 -5.17 12.58 0.88
N ILE A 107 -5.24 11.48 0.15
CA ILE A 107 -4.16 10.48 0.15
C ILE A 107 -2.83 11.09 -0.32
N SER A 108 -2.87 12.05 -1.25
CA SER A 108 -1.70 12.78 -1.73
C SER A 108 -0.99 13.63 -0.65
N ASP A 109 -1.69 14.00 0.42
CA ASP A 109 -1.11 14.82 1.49
C ASP A 109 -0.28 13.99 2.48
N ILE A 110 -0.52 12.68 2.54
CA ILE A 110 0.07 11.79 3.55
C ILE A 110 1.60 11.78 3.47
N SER A 111 2.16 11.65 2.26
CA SER A 111 3.63 11.69 2.09
C SER A 111 4.24 13.00 2.63
N GLY A 112 3.55 14.14 2.43
CA GLY A 112 3.95 15.43 2.98
C GLY A 112 3.85 15.49 4.51
N PHE A 113 2.81 14.92 5.10
CA PHE A 113 2.65 14.86 6.55
C PHE A 113 3.71 13.96 7.20
N VAL A 114 4.03 12.84 6.58
CA VAL A 114 5.10 11.95 7.05
C VAL A 114 6.45 12.65 6.93
N SER A 115 6.77 13.23 5.76
CA SER A 115 8.05 13.91 5.51
C SER A 115 8.28 15.08 6.46
N SER A 116 7.22 15.85 6.79
CA SER A 116 7.31 16.98 7.73
C SER A 116 7.30 16.56 9.21
N GLY A 117 7.02 15.29 9.52
CA GLY A 117 6.88 14.78 10.90
C GLY A 117 5.53 15.11 11.56
N ARG A 118 4.58 15.69 10.82
CA ARG A 118 3.20 15.91 11.32
C ARG A 118 2.45 14.59 11.55
N LEU A 119 2.76 13.57 10.74
CA LEU A 119 2.36 12.20 10.94
C LEU A 119 3.63 11.36 11.14
N PRO A 120 4.06 11.13 12.39
CA PRO A 120 5.21 10.27 12.64
C PRO A 120 4.85 8.82 12.32
N ILE A 121 5.72 8.12 11.60
CA ILE A 121 5.71 6.67 11.44
C ILE A 121 7.08 6.17 11.86
N ASP A 122 7.13 5.54 13.04
CA ASP A 122 8.37 5.11 13.68
C ASP A 122 8.78 3.71 13.23
N VAL A 123 7.79 2.85 12.95
CA VAL A 123 7.98 1.49 12.46
C VAL A 123 7.18 1.32 11.18
N VAL A 124 7.85 0.88 10.11
CA VAL A 124 7.20 0.59 8.82
C VAL A 124 7.13 -0.91 8.61
N LEU A 125 5.94 -1.40 8.29
CA LEU A 125 5.73 -2.76 7.80
C LEU A 125 5.39 -2.68 6.31
N LEU A 126 6.10 -3.44 5.49
CA LEU A 126 5.82 -3.54 4.06
C LEU A 126 6.00 -4.96 3.57
N GLN A 127 5.45 -5.28 2.39
CA GLN A 127 5.84 -6.48 1.68
C GLN A 127 6.65 -6.11 0.45
N VAL A 128 7.58 -6.98 0.10
CA VAL A 128 8.45 -6.83 -1.06
C VAL A 128 8.59 -8.17 -1.79
N SER A 129 8.81 -8.11 -3.11
CA SER A 129 9.25 -9.28 -3.86
C SER A 129 10.67 -9.70 -3.44
N GLY A 130 11.14 -10.85 -3.92
CA GLY A 130 12.54 -11.24 -3.79
C GLY A 130 13.47 -10.21 -4.48
N PRO A 131 14.77 -10.21 -4.15
CA PRO A 131 15.72 -9.26 -4.72
C PRO A 131 15.97 -9.51 -6.21
N ASP A 132 16.24 -8.42 -6.96
CA ASP A 132 16.74 -8.50 -8.33
C ASP A 132 18.24 -8.89 -8.38
N GLU A 133 18.81 -8.95 -9.58
CA GLU A 133 20.24 -9.26 -9.80
C GLU A 133 21.19 -8.25 -9.13
N THR A 134 20.70 -7.05 -8.81
CA THR A 134 21.47 -6.02 -8.11
C THR A 134 21.26 -6.05 -6.59
N GLY A 135 20.40 -6.94 -6.09
CA GLY A 135 20.05 -7.09 -4.69
C GLY A 135 18.95 -6.16 -4.19
N ARG A 136 18.30 -5.37 -5.07
CA ARG A 136 17.19 -4.49 -4.69
C ARG A 136 15.89 -5.27 -4.58
N TYR A 137 15.05 -4.86 -3.68
CA TYR A 137 13.70 -5.36 -3.49
C TYR A 137 12.68 -4.49 -4.25
N ASN A 138 11.45 -4.98 -4.40
CA ASN A 138 10.40 -4.23 -5.08
C ASN A 138 9.13 -4.22 -4.24
N ALA A 139 8.52 -3.06 -4.05
CA ALA A 139 7.27 -2.90 -3.29
C ALA A 139 6.03 -3.48 -4.00
N GLY A 140 6.16 -3.91 -5.25
CA GLY A 140 5.12 -4.63 -5.97
C GLY A 140 3.86 -3.80 -6.22
N LEU A 141 2.85 -4.00 -5.39
CA LEU A 141 1.48 -3.54 -5.62
C LEU A 141 1.19 -2.12 -5.15
N GLY A 142 2.08 -1.49 -4.41
CA GLY A 142 1.88 -0.12 -3.94
C GLY A 142 3.05 0.41 -3.14
N ILE A 143 3.31 1.70 -3.26
CA ILE A 143 4.42 2.38 -2.59
C ILE A 143 3.96 3.67 -1.87
N GLU A 144 2.93 4.34 -2.37
CA GLU A 144 2.27 5.56 -1.89
C GLU A 144 3.18 6.43 -0.98
N HIS A 145 2.89 6.44 0.33
CA HIS A 145 3.65 7.20 1.33
C HIS A 145 4.89 6.44 1.87
N LEU A 146 5.14 5.20 1.43
CA LEU A 146 6.19 4.34 2.00
C LEU A 146 7.59 4.93 1.84
N HIS A 147 7.92 5.57 0.73
CA HIS A 147 9.23 6.23 0.57
C HIS A 147 9.48 7.25 1.67
N ALA A 148 8.48 8.09 1.96
CA ALA A 148 8.57 9.09 3.03
C ALA A 148 8.66 8.42 4.41
N ALA A 149 7.90 7.34 4.62
CA ALA A 149 7.89 6.60 5.87
C ALA A 149 9.23 5.86 6.09
N ILE A 150 9.70 5.11 5.10
CA ILE A 150 10.99 4.40 5.15
C ILE A 150 12.15 5.37 5.43
N ALA A 151 12.13 6.56 4.81
CA ALA A 151 13.19 7.56 5.00
C ALA A 151 13.28 8.07 6.45
N ARG A 152 12.18 8.03 7.19
CA ARG A 152 12.10 8.60 8.56
C ARG A 152 11.97 7.54 9.66
N ALA A 153 11.53 6.35 9.32
CA ALA A 153 11.30 5.30 10.32
C ALA A 153 12.57 4.90 11.06
N ARG A 154 12.42 4.60 12.33
CA ARG A 154 13.46 3.98 13.16
C ARG A 154 13.69 2.52 12.77
N LEU A 155 12.62 1.82 12.37
CA LEU A 155 12.63 0.40 12.08
C LEU A 155 11.78 0.12 10.83
N VAL A 156 12.36 -0.59 9.87
CA VAL A 156 11.69 -1.03 8.64
C VAL A 156 11.75 -2.54 8.56
N ILE A 157 10.59 -3.19 8.59
CA ILE A 157 10.43 -4.64 8.53
C ILE A 157 9.73 -4.99 7.21
N ALA A 158 10.40 -5.78 6.37
CA ALA A 158 9.86 -6.21 5.09
C ALA A 158 9.53 -7.70 5.09
N GLN A 159 8.27 -8.02 4.81
CA GLN A 159 7.85 -9.36 4.42
C GLN A 159 8.36 -9.64 3.01
N VAL A 160 9.26 -10.61 2.86
CA VAL A 160 9.70 -11.04 1.53
C VAL A 160 8.70 -12.07 1.01
N ASN A 161 7.92 -11.65 0.03
CA ASN A 161 6.80 -12.43 -0.51
C ASN A 161 7.07 -12.82 -1.97
N PRO A 162 7.33 -14.11 -2.26
CA PRO A 162 7.58 -14.57 -3.64
C PRO A 162 6.32 -14.51 -4.54
N GLU A 163 5.13 -14.38 -3.96
CA GLU A 163 3.87 -14.22 -4.70
C GLU A 163 3.67 -12.77 -5.20
N LEU A 164 4.51 -11.83 -4.77
CA LEU A 164 4.39 -10.43 -5.14
C LEU A 164 5.01 -10.19 -6.51
N PRO A 165 4.29 -9.58 -7.47
CA PRO A 165 4.83 -9.27 -8.78
C PRO A 165 5.92 -8.19 -8.70
N TRP A 166 6.90 -8.29 -9.57
CA TRP A 166 7.84 -7.20 -9.81
C TRP A 166 7.18 -6.14 -10.70
N THR A 167 7.08 -4.91 -10.24
CA THR A 167 6.53 -3.80 -11.01
C THR A 167 7.62 -2.81 -11.40
N HIS A 168 7.42 -2.13 -12.54
CA HIS A 168 8.34 -1.12 -13.03
C HIS A 168 7.93 0.28 -12.57
N GLY A 169 8.92 1.14 -12.37
CA GLY A 169 8.75 2.52 -11.88
C GLY A 169 9.50 2.75 -10.59
N ASP A 170 9.01 3.67 -9.78
CA ASP A 170 9.63 4.05 -8.49
C ASP A 170 9.20 3.11 -7.34
N THR A 171 9.33 1.80 -7.57
CA THR A 171 8.95 0.74 -6.64
C THR A 171 10.14 -0.02 -6.05
N ALA A 172 11.35 0.28 -6.52
CA ALA A 172 12.57 -0.34 -6.04
C ALA A 172 12.94 0.16 -4.64
N ILE A 173 13.34 -0.76 -3.77
CA ILE A 173 13.77 -0.48 -2.40
C ILE A 173 15.18 -1.03 -2.21
N GLU A 174 16.09 -0.15 -1.84
CA GLU A 174 17.48 -0.53 -1.56
C GLU A 174 17.57 -1.38 -0.29
N PRO A 175 18.39 -2.42 -0.26
CA PRO A 175 18.60 -3.25 0.94
C PRO A 175 18.93 -2.43 2.18
N ALA A 176 19.75 -1.39 2.03
CA ALA A 176 20.15 -0.50 3.12
C ALA A 176 18.98 0.28 3.75
N ALA A 177 17.82 0.34 3.09
CA ALA A 177 16.60 0.97 3.60
C ALA A 177 15.77 0.05 4.49
N ILE A 178 16.08 -1.26 4.51
CA ILE A 178 15.37 -2.29 5.28
C ILE A 178 16.23 -2.71 6.47
N ASP A 179 15.62 -2.89 7.62
CA ASP A 179 16.28 -3.39 8.82
C ASP A 179 16.15 -4.91 8.97
N MET A 180 14.95 -5.43 8.71
CA MET A 180 14.63 -6.84 8.87
C MET A 180 13.88 -7.37 7.65
N LEU A 181 14.29 -8.56 7.20
CA LEU A 181 13.62 -9.33 6.15
C LEU A 181 12.96 -10.55 6.80
N VAL A 182 11.68 -10.73 6.53
CA VAL A 182 10.89 -11.86 7.05
C VAL A 182 10.33 -12.64 5.85
N PRO A 183 10.89 -13.80 5.51
CA PRO A 183 10.37 -14.62 4.42
C PRO A 183 8.98 -15.15 4.77
N ALA A 184 7.95 -14.76 3.99
CA ALA A 184 6.59 -15.24 4.19
C ALA A 184 5.82 -15.19 2.87
N ALA A 185 5.51 -16.36 2.32
CA ALA A 185 4.70 -16.51 1.12
C ALA A 185 3.21 -16.41 1.51
N VAL A 186 2.56 -15.35 1.09
CA VAL A 186 1.13 -15.11 1.31
C VAL A 186 0.53 -14.55 0.03
N PRO A 187 -0.55 -15.15 -0.50
CA PRO A 187 -1.22 -14.58 -1.68
C PRO A 187 -1.57 -13.10 -1.44
N PRO A 188 -1.29 -12.23 -2.42
CA PRO A 188 -1.70 -10.83 -2.33
C PRO A 188 -3.20 -10.69 -2.13
N ILE A 189 -3.61 -9.61 -1.48
CA ILE A 189 -5.04 -9.31 -1.29
C ILE A 189 -5.67 -9.03 -2.64
N GLU A 190 -6.74 -9.75 -2.96
CA GLU A 190 -7.59 -9.45 -4.09
C GLU A 190 -8.73 -8.51 -3.67
N LEU A 191 -9.03 -7.52 -4.52
CA LEU A 191 -10.16 -6.64 -4.27
C LEU A 191 -11.46 -7.38 -4.58
N PRO A 192 -12.41 -7.45 -3.63
CA PRO A 192 -13.70 -8.06 -3.88
C PRO A 192 -14.50 -7.22 -4.87
N GLY A 193 -15.12 -7.86 -5.85
CA GLY A 193 -16.09 -7.19 -6.69
C GLY A 193 -16.20 -7.77 -8.09
N ARG A 194 -17.14 -8.69 -8.29
CA ARG A 194 -17.59 -9.05 -9.64
C ARG A 194 -18.70 -8.08 -10.08
N PRO A 195 -18.55 -7.42 -11.23
CA PRO A 195 -19.59 -6.50 -11.74
C PRO A 195 -20.95 -7.17 -11.89
N GLY A 196 -21.95 -6.58 -11.28
CA GLY A 196 -23.34 -6.99 -11.41
C GLY A 196 -24.00 -6.47 -12.69
N ARG A 197 -25.30 -6.72 -12.85
CA ARG A 197 -26.07 -6.24 -14.01
C ARG A 197 -26.13 -4.72 -14.10
N ILE A 198 -26.28 -4.05 -12.96
CA ILE A 198 -26.35 -2.58 -12.90
C ILE A 198 -24.99 -1.97 -13.24
N ASP A 199 -23.91 -2.51 -12.71
CA ASP A 199 -22.55 -2.02 -12.97
C ASP A 199 -22.21 -2.10 -14.45
N ARG A 200 -22.60 -3.19 -15.12
CA ARG A 200 -22.43 -3.35 -16.58
C ARG A 200 -23.26 -2.34 -17.37
N ALA A 201 -24.50 -2.10 -16.96
CA ALA A 201 -25.33 -1.10 -17.63
C ALA A 201 -24.76 0.32 -17.50
N ILE A 202 -24.22 0.67 -16.33
CA ILE A 202 -23.48 1.93 -16.11
C ILE A 202 -22.26 1.98 -17.02
N ALA A 203 -21.47 0.90 -17.04
CA ALA A 203 -20.26 0.80 -17.83
C ALA A 203 -20.51 0.99 -19.34
N ASP A 204 -21.59 0.43 -19.87
CA ASP A 204 -21.98 0.62 -21.27
C ASP A 204 -22.29 2.09 -21.61
N HIS A 205 -22.87 2.84 -20.66
CA HIS A 205 -23.08 4.27 -20.83
C HIS A 205 -21.76 5.04 -20.78
N VAL A 206 -20.91 4.75 -19.79
CA VAL A 206 -19.61 5.40 -19.64
C VAL A 206 -18.73 5.14 -20.86
N ALA A 207 -18.63 3.89 -21.33
CA ALA A 207 -17.81 3.53 -22.49
C ALA A 207 -18.19 4.28 -23.77
N ARG A 208 -19.48 4.67 -23.94
CA ARG A 208 -19.91 5.49 -25.08
C ARG A 208 -19.39 6.94 -25.01
N LEU A 209 -19.13 7.44 -23.81
CA LEU A 209 -18.61 8.80 -23.60
C LEU A 209 -17.11 8.89 -23.78
N ILE A 210 -16.39 7.76 -23.70
CA ILE A 210 -14.93 7.72 -23.83
C ILE A 210 -14.58 7.63 -25.32
N PRO A 211 -13.93 8.63 -25.93
CA PRO A 211 -13.46 8.54 -27.31
C PRO A 211 -12.22 7.64 -27.43
N ASP A 212 -11.91 7.21 -28.65
CA ASP A 212 -10.61 6.63 -28.96
C ASP A 212 -9.50 7.64 -28.63
N ARG A 213 -8.34 7.14 -28.25
CA ARG A 213 -7.15 7.92 -27.85
C ARG A 213 -7.31 8.74 -26.56
N ALA A 214 -8.39 8.53 -25.81
CA ALA A 214 -8.56 9.17 -24.50
C ALA A 214 -7.52 8.65 -23.50
N THR A 215 -7.07 9.53 -22.60
CA THR A 215 -6.39 9.10 -21.38
C THR A 215 -7.41 8.99 -20.27
N ILE A 216 -7.46 7.85 -19.60
CA ILE A 216 -8.45 7.52 -18.57
C ILE A 216 -7.82 7.36 -17.19
N GLU A 217 -8.59 7.72 -16.18
CA GLU A 217 -8.35 7.38 -14.78
C GLU A 217 -9.48 6.49 -14.29
N LEU A 218 -9.16 5.48 -13.49
CA LEU A 218 -10.09 4.50 -12.97
C LEU A 218 -9.94 4.36 -11.46
N GLY A 219 -11.06 4.34 -10.75
CA GLY A 219 -11.08 3.98 -9.33
C GLY A 219 -11.09 2.48 -9.11
N LEU A 220 -11.19 2.08 -7.86
CA LEU A 220 -11.31 0.68 -7.43
C LEU A 220 -12.80 0.29 -7.30
N GLY A 221 -13.14 -0.98 -7.59
CA GLY A 221 -14.44 -1.54 -7.35
C GLY A 221 -15.18 -2.07 -8.59
N ALA A 222 -16.44 -2.50 -8.42
CA ALA A 222 -17.21 -3.21 -9.44
C ALA A 222 -17.53 -2.35 -10.68
N ILE A 223 -17.85 -1.06 -10.49
CA ILE A 223 -18.15 -0.15 -11.61
C ILE A 223 -16.90 0.11 -12.46
N PRO A 224 -15.73 0.54 -11.92
CA PRO A 224 -14.52 0.70 -12.71
C PRO A 224 -14.11 -0.58 -13.44
N GLN A 225 -14.21 -1.73 -12.81
CA GLN A 225 -13.95 -3.03 -13.44
C GLN A 225 -14.91 -3.29 -14.62
N ALA A 226 -16.21 -2.99 -14.45
CA ALA A 226 -17.19 -3.11 -15.54
C ALA A 226 -16.87 -2.16 -16.70
N VAL A 227 -16.46 -0.91 -16.39
CA VAL A 227 -16.06 0.06 -17.40
C VAL A 227 -14.86 -0.45 -18.20
N THR A 228 -13.81 -0.93 -17.52
CA THR A 228 -12.63 -1.50 -18.18
C THR A 228 -13.04 -2.62 -19.16
N ASN A 229 -13.90 -3.53 -18.72
CA ASN A 229 -14.41 -4.62 -19.58
C ASN A 229 -15.20 -4.10 -20.81
N ALA A 230 -15.89 -2.96 -20.67
CA ALA A 230 -16.66 -2.35 -21.77
C ALA A 230 -15.81 -1.58 -22.79
N LEU A 231 -14.52 -1.33 -22.51
CA LEU A 231 -13.59 -0.59 -23.36
C LEU A 231 -12.95 -1.46 -24.46
N GLY A 232 -13.24 -2.74 -24.55
CA GLY A 232 -12.60 -3.69 -25.46
C GLY A 232 -12.71 -3.40 -26.96
N ARG A 233 -13.51 -2.37 -27.37
CA ARG A 233 -13.64 -1.92 -28.76
C ARG A 233 -12.97 -0.58 -29.05
N LYS A 234 -12.30 0.01 -28.05
CA LYS A 234 -11.59 1.28 -28.19
C LYS A 234 -10.20 1.09 -28.77
N GLN A 235 -9.58 2.18 -29.19
CA GLN A 235 -8.25 2.17 -29.78
C GLN A 235 -7.38 3.29 -29.23
N GLY A 236 -6.09 2.98 -28.99
CA GLY A 236 -5.07 3.95 -28.63
C GLY A 236 -5.31 4.64 -27.28
N LEU A 237 -5.97 3.96 -26.33
CA LEU A 237 -6.20 4.53 -25.01
C LEU A 237 -4.89 4.72 -24.25
N GLY A 238 -4.86 5.78 -23.43
CA GLY A 238 -3.85 6.00 -22.40
C GLY A 238 -4.43 5.76 -21.01
N VAL A 239 -3.58 5.40 -20.05
CA VAL A 239 -3.95 5.27 -18.64
C VAL A 239 -3.07 6.17 -17.79
N HIS A 240 -3.68 7.01 -16.97
CA HIS A 240 -3.04 7.79 -15.93
C HIS A 240 -3.93 7.70 -14.68
N SER A 241 -3.60 6.79 -13.78
CA SER A 241 -4.52 6.41 -12.69
C SER A 241 -3.76 6.16 -11.39
N GLY A 242 -4.36 6.54 -10.28
CA GLY A 242 -3.86 6.25 -8.94
C GLY A 242 -3.93 4.76 -8.58
N ALA A 243 -4.76 3.98 -9.28
CA ALA A 243 -4.84 2.53 -9.14
C ALA A 243 -5.06 1.88 -10.50
N ILE A 244 -4.59 0.66 -10.68
CA ILE A 244 -4.73 -0.15 -11.89
C ILE A 244 -5.24 -1.52 -11.49
N GLY A 245 -6.33 -1.97 -12.12
CA GLY A 245 -6.82 -3.35 -11.97
C GLY A 245 -6.42 -4.22 -13.16
N ASP A 246 -6.60 -5.54 -13.02
CA ASP A 246 -6.22 -6.55 -14.02
C ASP A 246 -6.80 -6.27 -15.41
N GLY A 247 -8.01 -5.73 -15.48
CA GLY A 247 -8.63 -5.38 -16.77
C GLY A 247 -7.85 -4.34 -17.59
N ILE A 248 -6.98 -3.54 -16.97
CA ILE A 248 -6.07 -2.66 -17.70
C ILE A 248 -4.94 -3.48 -18.33
N ALA A 249 -4.41 -4.50 -17.63
CA ALA A 249 -3.44 -5.41 -18.21
C ALA A 249 -4.04 -6.15 -19.43
N ASP A 250 -5.27 -6.65 -19.31
CA ASP A 250 -6.01 -7.28 -20.43
C ASP A 250 -6.14 -6.33 -21.64
N LEU A 251 -6.46 -5.05 -21.40
CA LEU A 251 -6.56 -4.05 -22.47
C LEU A 251 -5.21 -3.71 -23.09
N MET A 252 -4.11 -3.77 -22.32
CA MET A 252 -2.76 -3.59 -22.83
C MET A 252 -2.33 -4.78 -23.70
N GLU A 253 -2.59 -6.01 -23.26
CA GLU A 253 -2.31 -7.23 -24.01
C GLU A 253 -3.10 -7.27 -25.31
N ALA A 254 -4.35 -6.79 -25.30
CA ALA A 254 -5.18 -6.65 -26.50
C ALA A 254 -4.77 -5.48 -27.43
N GLY A 255 -3.77 -4.66 -27.04
CA GLY A 255 -3.31 -3.50 -27.82
C GLY A 255 -4.29 -2.32 -27.84
N ILE A 256 -5.28 -2.30 -26.95
CA ILE A 256 -6.29 -1.23 -26.80
C ILE A 256 -5.72 -0.06 -26.02
N VAL A 257 -4.98 -0.36 -24.95
CA VAL A 257 -4.18 0.61 -24.19
C VAL A 257 -2.72 0.53 -24.67
N ASP A 258 -2.22 1.58 -25.29
CA ASP A 258 -0.84 1.67 -25.78
C ASP A 258 -0.09 2.90 -25.26
N ASN A 259 -0.77 3.79 -24.57
CA ASN A 259 -0.24 5.03 -24.01
C ASN A 259 0.39 6.03 -25.01
N ARG A 260 0.27 5.81 -26.34
CA ARG A 260 0.92 6.65 -27.35
C ARG A 260 0.40 8.09 -27.39
N HIS A 261 -0.82 8.29 -26.93
CA HIS A 261 -1.49 9.59 -26.90
C HIS A 261 -1.60 10.17 -25.49
N LYS A 262 -1.00 9.50 -24.51
CA LYS A 262 -0.93 10.00 -23.14
C LYS A 262 -0.02 11.24 -23.08
N ALA A 263 -0.58 12.38 -22.63
CA ALA A 263 0.15 13.62 -22.42
C ALA A 263 0.94 13.62 -21.10
#